data_0b30d787c52f9709d127f2b44ef324c9
#
_entry.id   0b30d787c52f9709d127f2b44ef324c9
#
_cell.length_a   1.000
_cell.length_b   1.000
_cell.length_c   1.000
_cell.angle_alpha   90.00
_cell.angle_beta   90.00
_cell.angle_gamma   90.00
#
_symmetry.space_group_name_H-M   'P 1'
#
loop_
_entity.id
_entity.type
_entity.pdbx_description
1 polymer ?
#
loop_
_entity_poly.entity_id
_entity_poly.type
_entity_poly.pdbx_seq_one_letter_code
_entity_poly.pdbx_strand_id
1 'polypeptide(L)'
;MLGKYPDKIKQLPLYDGRFDAYKLMAKGSDVLFASYPAGTHIPEHTHDTDNHGVITRGELILTMNGEVTRVKQGEWYHVPANVEHAATFEVDTDEIEFWFHE
;
A
#
# COMPACT_ATOMS: atom_id res chain seq x y z
N MET A 1 5.72 9.20 9.23
CA MET A 1 7.09 8.66 9.41
C MET A 1 7.24 7.37 8.61
N LEU A 2 8.26 7.33 7.79
CA LEU A 2 8.51 6.14 6.99
C LEU A 2 9.08 5.02 7.87
N GLY A 3 8.79 3.78 7.50
CA GLY A 3 9.13 2.61 8.30
C GLY A 3 10.61 2.25 8.32
N LYS A 4 10.88 1.09 8.88
CA LYS A 4 12.24 0.62 9.13
C LYS A 4 12.75 -0.19 7.94
N TYR A 5 12.98 0.50 6.83
CA TYR A 5 13.51 -0.14 5.63
C TYR A 5 15.04 -0.05 5.60
N PRO A 6 15.68 -0.96 4.88
CA PRO A 6 17.14 -0.87 4.69
C PRO A 6 17.56 0.45 4.05
N ASP A 7 18.79 0.88 4.30
CA ASP A 7 19.29 2.14 3.76
C ASP A 7 19.18 2.23 2.24
N LYS A 8 19.38 1.13 1.54
CA LYS A 8 19.25 1.09 0.08
C LYS A 8 17.85 1.50 -0.37
N ILE A 9 16.84 1.07 0.36
CA ILE A 9 15.43 1.43 0.08
C ILE A 9 15.19 2.90 0.42
N LYS A 10 15.77 3.39 1.51
CA LYS A 10 15.59 4.78 1.93
C LYS A 10 16.23 5.79 0.98
N GLN A 11 17.06 5.34 0.07
CA GLN A 11 17.67 6.18 -0.96
C GLN A 11 16.77 6.33 -2.19
N LEU A 12 15.67 5.60 -2.26
CA LEU A 12 14.74 5.67 -3.38
C LEU A 12 13.93 6.97 -3.33
N PRO A 13 13.44 7.45 -4.48
CA PRO A 13 12.55 8.61 -4.50
C PRO A 13 11.30 8.37 -3.68
N LEU A 14 10.72 9.47 -3.18
CA LEU A 14 9.45 9.40 -2.46
C LEU A 14 8.29 9.41 -3.45
N TYR A 15 7.25 8.66 -3.08
CA TYR A 15 5.98 8.68 -3.79
C TYR A 15 5.27 10.02 -3.56
N ASP A 16 4.78 10.63 -4.61
CA ASP A 16 4.05 11.88 -4.52
C ASP A 16 2.55 11.59 -4.53
N GLY A 17 2.01 11.28 -3.36
CA GLY A 17 0.62 10.87 -3.25
C GLY A 17 0.08 10.99 -1.84
N ARG A 18 -0.92 10.16 -1.52
CA ARG A 18 -1.71 10.25 -0.30
C ARG A 18 -1.03 9.72 0.95
N PHE A 19 0.09 9.04 0.79
CA PHE A 19 0.79 8.41 1.91
C PHE A 19 2.29 8.47 1.66
N ASP A 20 3.06 8.21 2.72
CA ASP A 20 4.51 8.23 2.64
C ASP A 20 5.03 6.88 2.18
N ALA A 21 5.82 6.88 1.13
CA ALA A 21 6.40 5.66 0.58
C ALA A 21 7.69 5.96 -0.18
N TYR A 22 8.61 5.00 -0.14
CA TYR A 22 9.73 4.97 -1.07
C TYR A 22 9.27 4.21 -2.31
N LYS A 23 9.64 4.70 -3.48
CA LYS A 23 9.14 4.16 -4.75
C LYS A 23 10.29 3.67 -5.62
N LEU A 24 10.21 2.40 -6.00
CA LEU A 24 11.11 1.82 -7.00
C LEU A 24 10.33 1.72 -8.30
N MET A 25 10.81 2.41 -9.31
CA MET A 25 10.19 2.37 -10.63
C MET A 25 10.88 1.32 -11.48
N ALA A 26 10.06 0.52 -12.16
CA ALA A 26 10.56 -0.51 -13.05
C ALA A 26 9.67 -0.58 -14.29
N LYS A 27 10.16 -1.20 -15.34
CA LYS A 27 9.36 -1.35 -16.54
C LYS A 27 8.15 -2.23 -16.24
N GLY A 28 6.97 -1.68 -16.46
CA GLY A 28 5.73 -2.41 -16.27
C GLY A 28 5.22 -2.48 -14.83
N SER A 29 5.96 -1.93 -13.87
CA SER A 29 5.49 -1.93 -12.48
C SER A 29 6.20 -0.88 -11.64
N ASP A 30 5.54 -0.50 -10.55
CA ASP A 30 6.16 0.29 -9.49
C ASP A 30 6.09 -0.51 -8.20
N VAL A 31 7.10 -0.37 -7.36
CA VAL A 31 7.12 -1.00 -6.03
C VAL A 31 7.20 0.11 -4.99
N LEU A 32 6.25 0.11 -4.05
CA LEU A 32 6.20 1.11 -3.00
C LEU A 32 6.44 0.45 -1.65
N PHE A 33 7.38 1.02 -0.89
CA PHE A 33 7.67 0.60 0.48
C PHE A 33 6.99 1.63 1.39
N ALA A 34 5.79 1.31 1.81
CA ALA A 34 4.87 2.27 2.39
C ALA A 34 4.72 2.11 3.89
N SER A 35 4.48 3.23 4.57
CA SER A 35 4.20 3.25 6.00
C SER A 35 2.99 4.12 6.26
N TYR A 36 2.08 3.60 7.07
CA TYR A 36 0.83 4.27 7.41
C TYR A 36 0.75 4.41 8.93
N PRO A 37 0.76 5.62 9.45
CA PRO A 37 0.57 5.83 10.90
C PRO A 37 -0.82 5.36 11.35
N ALA A 38 -0.91 4.93 12.60
CA ALA A 38 -2.19 4.61 13.22
C ALA A 38 -3.16 5.79 13.04
N GLY A 39 -4.40 5.48 12.69
CA GLY A 39 -5.43 6.50 12.44
C GLY A 39 -5.51 6.98 10.99
N THR A 40 -4.68 6.45 10.10
CA THR A 40 -4.75 6.81 8.68
C THR A 40 -6.00 6.22 8.05
N HIS A 41 -6.71 7.06 7.30
CA HIS A 41 -7.85 6.61 6.50
C HIS A 41 -7.71 7.15 5.09
N ILE A 42 -7.76 6.26 4.12
CA ILE A 42 -7.73 6.61 2.71
C ILE A 42 -9.14 6.38 2.17
N PRO A 43 -9.85 7.46 1.78
CA PRO A 43 -11.23 7.31 1.30
C PRO A 43 -11.29 6.57 -0.03
N GLU A 44 -12.49 6.21 -0.43
CA GLU A 44 -12.70 5.46 -1.67
C GLU A 44 -12.06 6.13 -2.87
N HIS A 45 -11.35 5.33 -3.64
CA HIS A 45 -10.63 5.77 -4.83
C HIS A 45 -10.38 4.58 -5.75
N THR A 46 -9.89 4.87 -6.94
CA THR A 46 -9.49 3.84 -7.90
C THR A 46 -8.07 4.09 -8.39
N HIS A 47 -7.44 3.03 -8.89
CA HIS A 47 -6.17 3.12 -9.61
C HIS A 47 -6.33 2.46 -10.95
N ASP A 48 -5.56 2.91 -11.94
CA ASP A 48 -5.54 2.27 -13.25
C ASP A 48 -4.51 1.14 -13.31
N THR A 49 -3.91 0.81 -12.18
CA THR A 49 -2.94 -0.30 -12.04
C THR A 49 -3.58 -1.46 -11.28
N ASP A 50 -3.08 -2.67 -11.55
CA ASP A 50 -3.45 -3.86 -10.80
C ASP A 50 -2.51 -3.96 -9.61
N ASN A 51 -3.04 -3.84 -8.40
CA ASN A 51 -2.23 -3.69 -7.19
C ASN A 51 -2.27 -4.93 -6.33
N HIS A 52 -1.09 -5.41 -5.94
CA HIS A 52 -0.92 -6.46 -4.95
C HIS A 52 -0.06 -5.91 -3.82
N GLY A 53 -0.35 -6.31 -2.59
CA GLY A 53 0.46 -5.87 -1.48
C GLY A 53 0.63 -6.95 -0.43
N VAL A 54 1.70 -6.83 0.34
CA VAL A 54 1.95 -7.68 1.51
C VAL A 54 2.16 -6.81 2.73
N ILE A 55 1.48 -7.15 3.82
CA ILE A 55 1.61 -6.43 5.08
C ILE A 55 2.83 -6.98 5.81
N THR A 56 3.81 -6.12 6.05
CA THR A 56 5.03 -6.52 6.75
C THR A 56 4.98 -6.20 8.24
N ARG A 57 4.09 -5.29 8.65
CA ARG A 57 3.85 -4.94 10.06
C ARG A 57 2.47 -4.33 10.17
N GLY A 58 1.74 -4.67 11.22
CA GLY A 58 0.44 -4.06 11.48
C GLY A 58 -0.70 -4.76 10.74
N GLU A 59 -1.71 -3.99 10.34
CA GLU A 59 -2.92 -4.54 9.75
C GLU A 59 -3.58 -3.51 8.83
N LEU A 60 -3.99 -3.94 7.64
CA LEU A 60 -4.79 -3.15 6.72
C LEU A 60 -6.25 -3.58 6.84
N ILE A 61 -7.14 -2.61 6.98
CA ILE A 61 -8.58 -2.84 6.88
C ILE A 61 -9.01 -2.34 5.50
N LEU A 62 -9.27 -3.28 4.60
CA LEU A 62 -9.58 -2.98 3.20
C LEU A 62 -11.07 -3.12 2.97
N THR A 63 -11.69 -2.07 2.44
CA THR A 63 -13.11 -2.07 2.04
C THR A 63 -13.18 -2.05 0.53
N MET A 64 -13.81 -3.07 -0.04
CA MET A 64 -13.89 -3.22 -1.49
C MET A 64 -15.12 -4.05 -1.84
N ASN A 65 -15.91 -3.59 -2.80
CA ASN A 65 -17.12 -4.28 -3.25
C ASN A 65 -18.10 -4.54 -2.10
N GLY A 66 -18.18 -3.61 -1.14
CA GLY A 66 -19.08 -3.76 -0.01
C GLY A 66 -18.59 -4.72 1.07
N GLU A 67 -17.38 -5.28 0.93
CA GLU A 67 -16.80 -6.19 1.89
C GLU A 67 -15.64 -5.55 2.62
N VAL A 68 -15.53 -5.86 3.91
CA VAL A 68 -14.41 -5.40 4.74
C VAL A 68 -13.52 -6.61 5.02
N THR A 69 -12.26 -6.52 4.63
CA THR A 69 -11.27 -7.57 4.84
C THR A 69 -10.15 -7.03 5.70
N ARG A 70 -9.72 -7.82 6.69
CA ARG A 70 -8.56 -7.49 7.51
C ARG A 70 -7.37 -8.29 7.02
N VAL A 71 -6.33 -7.57 6.58
CA VAL A 71 -5.10 -8.17 6.05
C VAL A 71 -4.01 -7.96 7.08
N LYS A 72 -3.54 -9.05 7.67
CA LYS A 72 -2.60 -9.03 8.80
C LYS A 72 -1.17 -9.25 8.32
N GLN A 73 -0.23 -9.09 9.25
CA GLN A 73 1.20 -9.27 8.96
C GLN A 73 1.44 -10.60 8.24
N GLY A 74 2.15 -10.54 7.12
CA GLY A 74 2.48 -11.70 6.31
C GLY A 74 1.43 -12.09 5.29
N GLU A 75 0.26 -11.43 5.32
CA GLU A 75 -0.82 -11.72 4.38
C GLU A 75 -0.80 -10.79 3.18
N TRP A 76 -1.32 -11.29 2.07
CA TRP A 76 -1.38 -10.56 0.81
C TRP A 76 -2.80 -10.09 0.52
N TYR A 77 -2.90 -8.99 -0.21
CA TYR A 77 -4.17 -8.52 -0.75
C TYR A 77 -4.02 -8.19 -2.23
N HIS A 78 -5.16 -8.12 -2.91
CA HIS A 78 -5.19 -7.78 -4.33
C HIS A 78 -6.34 -6.80 -4.58
N VAL A 79 -6.02 -5.68 -5.23
CA VAL A 79 -7.01 -4.71 -5.70
C VAL A 79 -6.88 -4.64 -7.22
N PRO A 80 -7.86 -5.18 -7.95
CA PRO A 80 -7.83 -5.10 -9.42
C PRO A 80 -7.89 -3.66 -9.91
N ALA A 81 -7.38 -3.44 -11.11
CA ALA A 81 -7.42 -2.12 -11.74
C ALA A 81 -8.86 -1.61 -11.82
N ASN A 82 -9.03 -0.32 -11.54
CA ASN A 82 -10.29 0.41 -11.65
C ASN A 82 -11.40 -0.05 -10.70
N VAL A 83 -11.07 -0.83 -9.67
CA VAL A 83 -12.02 -1.22 -8.63
C VAL A 83 -11.95 -0.23 -7.48
N GLU A 84 -13.10 0.34 -7.11
CA GLU A 84 -13.18 1.30 -6.03
C GLU A 84 -12.91 0.62 -4.69
N HIS A 85 -12.06 1.23 -3.87
CA HIS A 85 -11.68 0.68 -2.57
C HIS A 85 -11.26 1.78 -1.61
N ALA A 86 -11.31 1.45 -0.32
CA ALA A 86 -10.86 2.33 0.76
C ALA A 86 -9.99 1.54 1.72
N ALA A 87 -9.14 2.24 2.46
CA ALA A 87 -8.21 1.62 3.39
C ALA A 87 -8.22 2.36 4.73
N THR A 88 -8.19 1.61 5.82
CA THR A 88 -8.10 2.15 7.16
C THR A 88 -7.01 1.41 7.93
N PHE A 89 -6.23 2.15 8.70
CA PHE A 89 -5.14 1.60 9.50
C PHE A 89 -5.34 2.03 10.95
N GLU A 90 -5.71 1.09 11.81
CA GLU A 90 -5.93 1.39 13.23
C GLU A 90 -4.63 1.34 14.04
N VAL A 91 -3.61 0.71 13.49
CA VAL A 91 -2.28 0.62 14.10
C VAL A 91 -1.24 1.04 13.06
N ASP A 92 -0.04 1.37 13.52
CA ASP A 92 1.07 1.66 12.61
C ASP A 92 1.28 0.45 11.70
N THR A 93 1.29 0.68 10.39
CA THR A 93 1.32 -0.40 9.41
C THR A 93 2.37 -0.12 8.36
N ASP A 94 3.16 -1.14 8.03
CA ASP A 94 4.10 -1.11 6.93
C ASP A 94 3.69 -2.16 5.91
N GLU A 95 3.83 -1.82 4.64
CA GLU A 95 3.55 -2.77 3.58
C GLU A 95 4.45 -2.53 2.37
N ILE A 96 4.54 -3.55 1.53
CA ILE A 96 5.20 -3.46 0.24
C ILE A 96 4.10 -3.63 -0.80
N GLU A 97 3.96 -2.64 -1.69
CA GLU A 97 2.91 -2.61 -2.71
C GLU A 97 3.52 -2.75 -4.08
N PHE A 98 2.91 -3.58 -4.90
CA PHE A 98 3.30 -3.80 -6.29
C PHE A 98 2.19 -3.27 -7.18
N TRP A 99 2.47 -2.22 -7.93
CA TRP A 99 1.51 -1.58 -8.83
C TRP A 99 1.88 -1.96 -10.26
N PHE A 100 1.12 -2.88 -10.85
CA PHE A 100 1.40 -3.38 -12.19
C PHE A 100 0.70 -2.51 -13.23
N HIS A 101 1.50 -1.92 -14.10
CA HIS A 101 1.00 -1.22 -15.27
C HIS A 101 0.67 -2.27 -16.32
N GLU A 102 -0.47 -2.17 -16.89
CA GLU A 102 -0.95 -3.17 -17.77
C GLU A 102 -0.04 -3.63 -18.89
#